data_13c7fa73a01204e2ae7f30bdb21b7f76
#
_entry.id   13c7fa73a01204e2ae7f30bdb21b7f76
#
_cell.length_a   1.000
_cell.length_b   1.000
_cell.length_c   1.000
_cell.angle_alpha   90.00
_cell.angle_beta   90.00
_cell.angle_gamma   90.00
#
_symmetry.space_group_name_H-M   'P 1'
#
loop_
_entity.id
_entity.type
_entity.pdbx_description
1 polymer ?
#
loop_
_entity_poly.entity_id
_entity_poly.type
_entity_poly.pdbx_seq_one_letter_code
_entity_poly.pdbx_strand_id
1 'polypeptide(L)'
;MNAQQVAELQGIITNSLRNKLANYNPESKHMPFHTRLLGKDRMALYSFIQSLNTTFGISIFEPVAVYLGSTRFRESLRNQVAGSTISSEASALIERTMNELVAGNTRTNKLEEIERIREVCQDGSPIEVKPTRVDLKLVSNDGQVYLIDLKTAKPNINEFKEYKRTLLQWVAASLYQDPNLQIHTLLAMPYNPYEPEPYERWTKKSLIDTDHELMVGKQFWDFLAGAGTYELLLGAFETVGIEMRDEIDARFAELE
;
A
#
# COMPACT_ATOMS: atom_id res chain seq x y z
N MET A 1 -10.52 -16.02 -11.70
CA MET A 1 -10.58 -15.09 -12.86
C MET A 1 -10.71 -15.89 -14.16
N ASN A 2 -11.41 -15.33 -15.15
CA ASN A 2 -11.51 -15.95 -16.49
C ASN A 2 -10.36 -15.44 -17.42
N ALA A 3 -10.22 -16.03 -18.62
CA ALA A 3 -9.13 -15.70 -19.55
C ALA A 3 -9.12 -14.22 -19.97
N GLN A 4 -10.28 -13.60 -20.14
CA GLN A 4 -10.39 -12.18 -20.49
C GLN A 4 -9.86 -11.30 -19.34
N GLN A 5 -10.24 -11.60 -18.12
CA GLN A 5 -9.74 -10.88 -16.92
C GLN A 5 -8.23 -10.99 -16.75
N VAL A 6 -7.66 -12.16 -17.09
CA VAL A 6 -6.19 -12.33 -17.07
C VAL A 6 -5.53 -11.46 -18.15
N ALA A 7 -6.08 -11.42 -19.36
CA ALA A 7 -5.55 -10.58 -20.43
C ALA A 7 -5.63 -9.07 -20.10
N GLU A 8 -6.72 -8.62 -19.48
CA GLU A 8 -6.86 -7.24 -19.00
C GLU A 8 -5.83 -6.90 -17.91
N LEU A 9 -5.60 -7.81 -16.97
CA LEU A 9 -4.57 -7.68 -15.94
C LEU A 9 -3.17 -7.57 -16.54
N GLN A 10 -2.83 -8.44 -17.50
CA GLN A 10 -1.56 -8.38 -18.23
C GLN A 10 -1.42 -7.05 -18.99
N GLY A 11 -2.51 -6.55 -19.62
CA GLY A 11 -2.55 -5.24 -20.27
C GLY A 11 -2.23 -4.08 -19.31
N ILE A 12 -2.76 -4.10 -18.08
CA ILE A 12 -2.46 -3.10 -17.05
C ILE A 12 -0.96 -3.11 -16.71
N ILE A 13 -0.39 -4.29 -16.49
CA ILE A 13 1.03 -4.46 -16.15
C ILE A 13 1.91 -3.99 -17.31
N THR A 14 1.64 -4.43 -18.53
CA THR A 14 2.36 -4.07 -19.76
C THR A 14 2.37 -2.54 -19.98
N ASN A 15 1.22 -1.90 -19.92
CA ASN A 15 1.11 -0.45 -20.12
C ASN A 15 1.85 0.33 -19.04
N SER A 16 1.76 -0.11 -17.79
CA SER A 16 2.47 0.51 -16.68
C SER A 16 3.99 0.38 -16.84
N LEU A 17 4.47 -0.78 -17.25
CA LEU A 17 5.91 -1.01 -17.50
C LEU A 17 6.41 -0.21 -18.70
N ARG A 18 5.69 -0.18 -19.83
CA ARG A 18 6.04 0.65 -20.99
C ARG A 18 6.12 2.12 -20.66
N ASN A 19 5.13 2.64 -19.93
CA ASN A 19 5.16 4.02 -19.45
C ASN A 19 6.38 4.30 -18.59
N LYS A 20 6.77 3.34 -17.75
CA LYS A 20 7.97 3.47 -16.92
C LYS A 20 9.25 3.46 -17.77
N LEU A 21 9.39 2.54 -18.70
CA LEU A 21 10.54 2.47 -19.60
C LEU A 21 10.69 3.75 -20.42
N ALA A 22 9.59 4.26 -21.00
CA ALA A 22 9.58 5.47 -21.81
C ALA A 22 9.96 6.75 -21.03
N ASN A 23 9.52 6.84 -19.77
CA ASN A 23 9.73 8.04 -18.94
C ASN A 23 10.89 7.90 -17.96
N TYR A 24 11.63 6.80 -18.00
CA TYR A 24 12.75 6.61 -17.10
C TYR A 24 13.91 7.55 -17.46
N ASN A 25 14.20 8.46 -16.55
CA ASN A 25 15.38 9.33 -16.58
C ASN A 25 16.02 9.30 -15.19
N PRO A 26 17.23 8.75 -15.04
CA PRO A 26 17.88 8.67 -13.73
C PRO A 26 18.17 10.06 -13.17
N GLU A 27 17.71 10.31 -11.94
CA GLU A 27 17.94 11.57 -11.21
C GLU A 27 19.43 11.78 -10.93
N SER A 28 20.14 10.71 -10.57
CA SER A 28 21.56 10.73 -10.21
C SER A 28 22.39 10.18 -11.34
N LYS A 29 22.99 11.09 -12.12
CA LYS A 29 23.88 10.73 -13.24
C LYS A 29 25.35 10.57 -12.83
N HIS A 30 25.71 10.98 -11.61
CA HIS A 30 27.10 11.02 -11.18
C HIS A 30 27.28 10.44 -9.78
N MET A 31 27.70 9.18 -9.72
CA MET A 31 28.07 8.46 -8.50
C MET A 31 29.52 7.98 -8.59
N PRO A 32 30.54 8.87 -8.40
CA PRO A 32 31.91 8.61 -8.78
C PRO A 32 32.54 7.42 -8.04
N PHE A 33 32.23 7.22 -6.77
CA PHE A 33 32.75 6.10 -5.99
C PHE A 33 32.13 4.77 -6.40
N HIS A 34 30.81 4.74 -6.54
CA HIS A 34 30.08 3.54 -6.93
C HIS A 34 30.43 3.12 -8.35
N THR A 35 30.48 4.07 -9.29
CA THR A 35 30.86 3.79 -10.69
C THR A 35 32.27 3.25 -10.81
N ARG A 36 33.24 3.78 -10.03
CA ARG A 36 34.62 3.30 -10.04
C ARG A 36 34.75 1.91 -9.40
N LEU A 37 33.92 1.61 -8.42
CA LEU A 37 33.95 0.31 -7.72
C LEU A 37 33.20 -0.78 -8.50
N LEU A 38 32.05 -0.46 -9.08
CA LEU A 38 31.10 -1.46 -9.62
C LEU A 38 30.97 -1.45 -11.15
N GLY A 39 31.37 -0.37 -11.82
CA GLY A 39 31.15 -0.16 -13.25
C GLY A 39 29.87 0.62 -13.55
N LYS A 40 29.76 1.20 -14.76
CA LYS A 40 28.60 1.98 -15.20
C LYS A 40 27.36 1.12 -15.42
N ASP A 41 27.53 -0.03 -16.01
CA ASP A 41 26.50 -1.02 -16.32
C ASP A 41 25.71 -1.43 -15.07
N ARG A 42 26.40 -1.80 -14.00
CA ARG A 42 25.78 -2.18 -12.73
C ARG A 42 25.08 -1.01 -12.04
N MET A 43 25.61 0.18 -12.20
CA MET A 43 24.98 1.39 -11.65
C MET A 43 23.72 1.77 -12.41
N ALA A 44 23.69 1.62 -13.74
CA ALA A 44 22.50 1.85 -14.56
C ALA A 44 21.37 0.87 -14.15
N LEU A 45 21.70 -0.41 -14.04
CA LEU A 45 20.78 -1.46 -13.60
C LEU A 45 20.24 -1.19 -12.19
N TYR A 46 21.11 -0.87 -11.23
CA TYR A 46 20.72 -0.55 -9.86
C TYR A 46 19.75 0.64 -9.81
N SER A 47 20.07 1.73 -10.49
CA SER A 47 19.24 2.94 -10.54
C SER A 47 17.86 2.65 -11.13
N PHE A 48 17.80 1.81 -12.17
CA PHE A 48 16.55 1.40 -12.78
C PHE A 48 15.71 0.54 -11.81
N ILE A 49 16.31 -0.48 -11.18
CA ILE A 49 15.62 -1.33 -10.20
C ILE A 49 15.11 -0.50 -9.03
N GLN A 50 15.91 0.43 -8.50
CA GLN A 50 15.48 1.34 -7.44
C GLN A 50 14.29 2.21 -7.87
N SER A 51 14.34 2.73 -9.09
CA SER A 51 13.25 3.51 -9.68
C SER A 51 11.99 2.67 -9.92
N LEU A 52 12.14 1.40 -10.31
CA LEU A 52 11.03 0.44 -10.40
C LEU A 52 10.38 0.19 -9.04
N ASN A 53 11.15 0.00 -7.99
CA ASN A 53 10.61 -0.24 -6.65
C ASN A 53 9.67 0.88 -6.19
N THR A 54 10.02 2.15 -6.49
CA THR A 54 9.15 3.30 -6.23
C THR A 54 7.92 3.29 -7.14
N THR A 55 8.10 2.89 -8.40
CA THR A 55 7.03 2.89 -9.41
C THR A 55 6.07 1.72 -9.23
N PHE A 56 6.55 0.56 -8.76
CA PHE A 56 5.70 -0.61 -8.53
C PHE A 56 4.50 -0.28 -7.62
N GLY A 57 4.70 0.50 -6.57
CA GLY A 57 3.59 0.92 -5.70
C GLY A 57 2.51 1.65 -6.50
N ILE A 58 2.81 2.85 -6.96
CA ILE A 58 1.83 3.78 -7.54
C ILE A 58 1.37 3.36 -8.95
N SER A 59 2.31 2.89 -9.78
CA SER A 59 2.03 2.72 -11.22
C SER A 59 1.63 1.30 -11.61
N ILE A 60 1.89 0.31 -10.77
CA ILE A 60 1.56 -1.10 -11.06
C ILE A 60 0.64 -1.67 -9.99
N PHE A 61 1.05 -1.70 -8.73
CA PHE A 61 0.27 -2.39 -7.70
C PHE A 61 -1.07 -1.70 -7.40
N GLU A 62 -1.13 -0.36 -7.37
CA GLU A 62 -2.40 0.32 -7.16
C GLU A 62 -3.41 0.05 -8.31
N PRO A 63 -3.08 0.23 -9.61
CA PRO A 63 -3.98 -0.09 -10.71
C PRO A 63 -4.41 -1.57 -10.72
N VAL A 64 -3.47 -2.49 -10.46
CA VAL A 64 -3.75 -3.92 -10.35
C VAL A 64 -4.72 -4.21 -9.20
N ALA A 65 -4.49 -3.61 -8.03
CA ALA A 65 -5.35 -3.80 -6.87
C ALA A 65 -6.76 -3.25 -7.10
N VAL A 66 -6.89 -2.08 -7.76
CA VAL A 66 -8.19 -1.53 -8.15
C VAL A 66 -8.91 -2.45 -9.11
N TYR A 67 -8.22 -2.94 -10.14
CA TYR A 67 -8.81 -3.88 -11.10
C TYR A 67 -9.27 -5.16 -10.44
N LEU A 68 -8.42 -5.80 -9.64
CA LEU A 68 -8.77 -7.02 -8.91
C LEU A 68 -9.92 -6.78 -7.93
N GLY A 69 -9.88 -5.70 -7.16
CA GLY A 69 -10.96 -5.33 -6.24
C GLY A 69 -12.30 -5.11 -6.95
N SER A 70 -12.29 -4.56 -8.18
CA SER A 70 -13.52 -4.34 -8.96
C SER A 70 -14.24 -5.64 -9.36
N THR A 71 -13.56 -6.79 -9.31
CA THR A 71 -14.18 -8.09 -9.61
C THR A 71 -14.99 -8.67 -8.46
N ARG A 72 -14.83 -8.14 -7.25
CA ARG A 72 -15.44 -8.69 -6.03
C ARG A 72 -16.21 -7.67 -5.19
N PHE A 73 -15.73 -6.42 -5.14
CA PHE A 73 -16.30 -5.35 -4.35
C PHE A 73 -17.25 -4.49 -5.19
N ARG A 74 -18.25 -3.90 -4.54
CA ARG A 74 -19.19 -2.95 -5.16
C ARG A 74 -18.50 -1.72 -5.69
N GLU A 75 -17.49 -1.23 -4.94
CA GLU A 75 -16.63 -0.12 -5.34
C GLU A 75 -15.16 -0.49 -5.12
N SER A 76 -14.31 -0.11 -6.07
CA SER A 76 -12.87 -0.24 -5.98
C SER A 76 -12.25 0.99 -6.63
N LEU A 77 -11.71 1.90 -5.83
CA LEU A 77 -11.27 3.24 -6.23
C LEU A 77 -9.88 3.54 -5.69
N ARG A 78 -9.09 4.29 -6.45
CA ARG A 78 -7.79 4.81 -5.98
C ARG A 78 -7.84 6.32 -5.77
N ASN A 79 -6.80 6.87 -5.13
CA ASN A 79 -6.62 8.32 -4.94
C ASN A 79 -7.79 8.98 -4.18
N GLN A 80 -8.39 8.28 -3.25
CA GLN A 80 -9.45 8.82 -2.42
C GLN A 80 -8.86 9.54 -1.21
N VAL A 81 -9.70 10.29 -0.51
CA VAL A 81 -9.39 10.96 0.76
C VAL A 81 -10.41 10.51 1.77
N ALA A 82 -9.95 10.11 2.95
CA ALA A 82 -10.84 9.64 4.03
C ALA A 82 -11.68 10.78 4.62
N GLY A 83 -11.15 12.01 4.58
CA GLY A 83 -11.76 13.22 5.10
C GLY A 83 -10.69 14.23 5.54
N SER A 84 -11.11 15.45 5.86
CA SER A 84 -10.24 16.54 6.33
C SER A 84 -10.61 17.07 7.71
N THR A 85 -11.67 16.53 8.34
CA THR A 85 -12.17 17.00 9.63
C THR A 85 -12.33 15.84 10.60
N ILE A 86 -11.89 16.02 11.82
CA ILE A 86 -12.08 15.10 12.95
C ILE A 86 -12.59 15.89 14.17
N SER A 87 -13.08 15.21 15.18
CA SER A 87 -13.41 15.87 16.46
C SER A 87 -12.15 16.11 17.29
N SER A 88 -12.18 17.13 18.17
CA SER A 88 -11.08 17.42 19.09
C SER A 88 -10.81 16.26 20.05
N GLU A 89 -11.85 15.57 20.50
CA GLU A 89 -11.71 14.42 21.38
C GLU A 89 -11.10 13.20 20.66
N ALA A 90 -11.49 12.96 19.40
CA ALA A 90 -10.84 11.93 18.59
C ALA A 90 -9.36 12.25 18.33
N SER A 91 -9.02 13.52 18.06
CA SER A 91 -7.62 13.95 17.91
C SER A 91 -6.81 13.70 19.19
N ALA A 92 -7.33 14.10 20.35
CA ALA A 92 -6.69 13.87 21.64
C ALA A 92 -6.54 12.38 21.97
N LEU A 93 -7.53 11.56 21.62
CA LEU A 93 -7.49 10.11 21.79
C LEU A 93 -6.41 9.47 20.92
N ILE A 94 -6.30 9.88 19.64
CA ILE A 94 -5.23 9.38 18.73
C ILE A 94 -3.86 9.69 19.31
N GLU A 95 -3.62 10.92 19.78
CA GLU A 95 -2.33 11.29 20.37
C GLU A 95 -2.00 10.45 21.62
N ARG A 96 -2.96 10.24 22.50
CA ARG A 96 -2.79 9.36 23.69
C ARG A 96 -2.45 7.95 23.27
N THR A 97 -3.23 7.36 22.35
CA THR A 97 -3.02 5.99 21.84
C THR A 97 -1.62 5.84 21.22
N MET A 98 -1.21 6.78 20.39
CA MET A 98 0.13 6.76 19.78
C MET A 98 1.25 6.86 20.82
N ASN A 99 1.10 7.71 21.83
CA ASN A 99 2.09 7.85 22.91
C ASN A 99 2.21 6.56 23.72
N GLU A 100 1.09 5.93 24.07
CA GLU A 100 1.05 4.65 24.82
C GLU A 100 1.68 3.50 24.03
N LEU A 101 1.37 3.38 22.73
CA LEU A 101 1.95 2.37 21.84
C LEU A 101 3.46 2.57 21.64
N VAL A 102 3.90 3.80 21.44
CA VAL A 102 5.33 4.13 21.26
C VAL A 102 6.13 3.89 22.54
N ALA A 103 5.55 4.18 23.70
CA ALA A 103 6.14 3.91 25.02
C ALA A 103 6.14 2.40 25.37
N GLY A 104 5.37 1.58 24.65
CA GLY A 104 5.21 0.16 24.94
C GLY A 104 4.35 -0.14 26.17
N ASN A 105 3.55 0.84 26.60
CA ASN A 105 2.66 0.71 27.76
C ASN A 105 1.41 -0.12 27.46
N THR A 106 1.02 -0.15 26.19
CA THR A 106 -0.15 -0.89 25.69
C THR A 106 0.23 -1.73 24.45
N ARG A 107 -0.62 -2.70 24.15
CA ARG A 107 -0.57 -3.44 22.88
C ARG A 107 -1.62 -2.90 21.93
N THR A 108 -1.31 -2.89 20.64
CA THR A 108 -2.28 -2.53 19.63
C THR A 108 -3.44 -3.53 19.58
N ASN A 109 -4.64 -3.00 19.45
CA ASN A 109 -5.88 -3.74 19.20
C ASN A 109 -6.76 -2.89 18.28
N LYS A 110 -6.73 -3.19 17.01
CA LYS A 110 -7.38 -2.37 15.98
C LYS A 110 -8.88 -2.25 16.17
N LEU A 111 -9.54 -3.32 16.54
CA LEU A 111 -11.00 -3.30 16.74
C LEU A 111 -11.39 -2.41 17.92
N GLU A 112 -10.69 -2.51 19.03
CA GLU A 112 -10.90 -1.65 20.20
C GLU A 112 -10.57 -0.18 19.89
N GLU A 113 -9.50 0.08 19.16
CA GLU A 113 -9.14 1.46 18.75
C GLU A 113 -10.22 2.11 17.88
N ILE A 114 -10.83 1.36 16.95
CA ILE A 114 -11.94 1.86 16.14
C ILE A 114 -13.15 2.20 17.02
N GLU A 115 -13.53 1.33 17.96
CA GLU A 115 -14.68 1.58 18.82
C GLU A 115 -14.43 2.77 19.77
N ARG A 116 -13.27 2.89 20.37
CA ARG A 116 -12.89 4.06 21.19
C ARG A 116 -12.94 5.36 20.38
N ILE A 117 -12.52 5.35 19.11
CA ILE A 117 -12.65 6.52 18.23
C ILE A 117 -14.12 6.80 17.90
N ARG A 118 -14.92 5.75 17.67
CA ARG A 118 -16.37 5.87 17.42
C ARG A 118 -17.10 6.55 18.55
N GLU A 119 -16.80 6.21 19.81
CA GLU A 119 -17.40 6.80 21.00
C GLU A 119 -17.22 8.32 21.08
N VAL A 120 -16.11 8.84 20.54
CA VAL A 120 -15.77 10.28 20.62
C VAL A 120 -15.72 10.99 19.27
N CYS A 121 -16.14 10.33 18.20
CA CYS A 121 -15.91 10.80 16.82
C CYS A 121 -16.60 12.14 16.50
N GLN A 122 -17.61 12.54 17.28
CA GLN A 122 -18.33 13.81 17.14
C GLN A 122 -18.24 14.71 18.38
N ASP A 123 -17.46 14.32 19.39
CA ASP A 123 -17.33 15.06 20.64
C ASP A 123 -16.35 16.22 20.54
N GLY A 124 -16.71 17.35 21.15
CA GLY A 124 -15.88 18.55 21.14
C GLY A 124 -16.02 19.38 19.87
N SER A 125 -14.95 20.12 19.53
CA SER A 125 -14.94 21.02 18.38
C SER A 125 -14.38 20.31 17.11
N PRO A 126 -14.84 20.68 15.90
CA PRO A 126 -14.23 20.21 14.67
C PRO A 126 -12.80 20.73 14.52
N ILE A 127 -11.88 19.85 14.12
CA ILE A 127 -10.48 20.16 13.82
C ILE A 127 -10.19 19.78 12.39
N GLU A 128 -9.66 20.72 11.61
CA GLU A 128 -9.14 20.46 10.29
C GLU A 128 -7.82 19.67 10.39
N VAL A 129 -7.76 18.55 9.70
CA VAL A 129 -6.54 17.75 9.56
C VAL A 129 -6.08 17.75 8.11
N LYS A 130 -4.77 17.64 7.89
CA LYS A 130 -4.25 17.51 6.52
C LYS A 130 -4.81 16.25 5.88
N PRO A 131 -5.56 16.37 4.77
CA PRO A 131 -6.05 15.21 4.07
C PRO A 131 -4.90 14.32 3.60
N THR A 132 -4.98 13.03 3.89
CA THR A 132 -4.03 12.04 3.38
C THR A 132 -4.71 11.18 2.34
N ARG A 133 -3.94 10.84 1.32
CA ARG A 133 -4.40 9.99 0.22
C ARG A 133 -4.59 8.56 0.72
N VAL A 134 -5.69 7.96 0.29
CA VAL A 134 -5.99 6.53 0.39
C VAL A 134 -5.61 5.88 -0.94
N ASP A 135 -4.70 4.92 -0.94
CA ASP A 135 -4.23 4.30 -2.17
C ASP A 135 -5.30 3.41 -2.80
N LEU A 136 -6.04 2.66 -1.98
CA LEU A 136 -7.15 1.82 -2.40
C LEU A 136 -8.32 1.92 -1.42
N LYS A 137 -9.48 2.38 -1.91
CA LYS A 137 -10.77 2.32 -1.22
C LYS A 137 -11.62 1.23 -1.81
N LEU A 138 -12.11 0.32 -0.97
CA LEU A 138 -13.06 -0.72 -1.37
C LEU A 138 -14.35 -0.55 -0.57
N VAL A 139 -15.47 -0.85 -1.21
CA VAL A 139 -16.77 -1.00 -0.54
C VAL A 139 -17.33 -2.37 -0.88
N SER A 140 -17.56 -3.19 0.13
CA SER A 140 -18.13 -4.52 -0.03
C SER A 140 -19.62 -4.45 -0.38
N ASN A 141 -20.19 -5.56 -0.83
CA ASN A 141 -21.60 -5.64 -1.19
C ASN A 141 -22.54 -5.46 0.01
N ASP A 142 -22.07 -5.75 1.21
CA ASP A 142 -22.76 -5.55 2.49
C ASP A 142 -22.48 -4.17 3.13
N GLY A 143 -21.75 -3.28 2.43
CA GLY A 143 -21.55 -1.90 2.80
C GLY A 143 -20.33 -1.61 3.68
N GLN A 144 -19.47 -2.60 3.97
CA GLN A 144 -18.24 -2.38 4.71
C GLN A 144 -17.25 -1.59 3.87
N VAL A 145 -16.57 -0.62 4.47
CA VAL A 145 -15.59 0.26 3.83
C VAL A 145 -14.18 -0.13 4.25
N TYR A 146 -13.31 -0.36 3.28
CA TYR A 146 -11.89 -0.64 3.50
C TYR A 146 -11.07 0.51 2.91
N LEU A 147 -10.24 1.14 3.74
CA LEU A 147 -9.26 2.13 3.33
C LEU A 147 -7.88 1.51 3.49
N ILE A 148 -7.18 1.35 2.39
CA ILE A 148 -5.95 0.57 2.32
C ILE A 148 -4.81 1.46 1.84
N ASP A 149 -3.70 1.40 2.57
CA ASP A 149 -2.44 2.06 2.26
C ASP A 149 -1.43 1.01 1.76
N LEU A 150 -0.99 1.11 0.50
CA LEU A 150 -0.02 0.19 -0.09
C LEU A 150 1.41 0.64 0.21
N LYS A 151 2.19 -0.21 0.84
CA LYS A 151 3.55 0.13 1.28
C LYS A 151 4.58 -0.88 0.81
N THR A 152 5.82 -0.42 0.76
CA THR A 152 6.96 -1.29 0.48
C THR A 152 7.14 -2.35 1.56
N ALA A 153 7.71 -3.49 1.20
CA ALA A 153 7.79 -4.66 2.06
C ALA A 153 8.68 -4.51 3.31
N LYS A 154 9.52 -3.47 3.40
CA LYS A 154 10.48 -3.28 4.50
C LYS A 154 10.46 -1.88 5.12
N PRO A 155 9.33 -1.40 5.68
CA PRO A 155 9.31 -0.11 6.37
C PRO A 155 10.21 -0.08 7.61
N ASN A 156 10.72 1.09 7.95
CA ASN A 156 11.41 1.31 9.21
C ASN A 156 10.42 1.64 10.35
N ILE A 157 10.91 1.76 11.60
CA ILE A 157 10.04 1.97 12.75
C ILE A 157 9.31 3.33 12.73
N ASN A 158 9.92 4.37 12.19
CA ASN A 158 9.29 5.69 12.11
C ASN A 158 8.17 5.68 11.06
N GLU A 159 8.37 4.98 9.95
CA GLU A 159 7.32 4.77 8.95
C GLU A 159 6.12 4.03 9.55
N PHE A 160 6.32 2.98 10.35
CA PHE A 160 5.21 2.29 11.03
C PHE A 160 4.45 3.19 12.01
N LYS A 161 5.13 4.13 12.70
CA LYS A 161 4.45 5.13 13.54
C LYS A 161 3.56 6.05 12.70
N GLU A 162 4.07 6.55 11.58
CA GLU A 162 3.31 7.40 10.68
C GLU A 162 2.12 6.65 10.04
N TYR A 163 2.33 5.41 9.63
CA TYR A 163 1.25 4.59 9.08
C TYR A 163 0.14 4.36 10.13
N LYS A 164 0.50 3.97 11.35
CA LYS A 164 -0.48 3.80 12.43
C LYS A 164 -1.29 5.06 12.66
N ARG A 165 -0.63 6.21 12.79
CA ARG A 165 -1.28 7.50 12.95
C ARG A 165 -2.24 7.79 11.79
N THR A 166 -1.81 7.59 10.56
CA THR A 166 -2.62 7.80 9.36
C THR A 166 -3.87 6.91 9.37
N LEU A 167 -3.73 5.62 9.68
CA LEU A 167 -4.86 4.69 9.76
C LEU A 167 -5.87 5.10 10.83
N LEU A 168 -5.43 5.59 12.01
CA LEU A 168 -6.32 6.09 13.05
C LEU A 168 -7.02 7.40 12.64
N GLN A 169 -6.31 8.29 11.94
CA GLN A 169 -6.90 9.53 11.41
C GLN A 169 -7.96 9.24 10.33
N TRP A 170 -7.75 8.23 9.48
CA TRP A 170 -8.76 7.80 8.51
C TRP A 170 -10.01 7.27 9.18
N VAL A 171 -9.87 6.49 10.26
CA VAL A 171 -11.01 6.06 11.07
C VAL A 171 -11.75 7.28 11.62
N ALA A 172 -11.05 8.20 12.28
CA ALA A 172 -11.65 9.37 12.91
C ALA A 172 -12.36 10.27 11.89
N ALA A 173 -11.75 10.54 10.74
CA ALA A 173 -12.33 11.39 9.70
C ALA A 173 -13.56 10.75 9.05
N SER A 174 -13.54 9.44 8.83
CA SER A 174 -14.69 8.72 8.28
C SER A 174 -15.84 8.64 9.27
N LEU A 175 -15.57 8.32 10.54
CA LEU A 175 -16.59 8.26 11.60
C LEU A 175 -17.13 9.64 12.01
N TYR A 176 -16.36 10.71 11.83
CA TYR A 176 -16.86 12.06 11.99
C TYR A 176 -17.99 12.38 11.01
N GLN A 177 -17.89 11.85 9.77
CA GLN A 177 -18.91 12.01 8.73
C GLN A 177 -20.11 11.07 8.94
N ASP A 178 -19.84 9.80 9.28
CA ASP A 178 -20.85 8.78 9.55
C ASP A 178 -20.41 7.88 10.72
N PRO A 179 -20.92 8.13 11.94
CA PRO A 179 -20.59 7.34 13.13
C PRO A 179 -20.95 5.87 13.04
N ASN A 180 -21.89 5.51 12.16
CA ASN A 180 -22.35 4.12 12.01
C ASN A 180 -21.58 3.34 10.94
N LEU A 181 -20.63 4.00 10.25
CA LEU A 181 -19.87 3.40 9.18
C LEU A 181 -19.10 2.16 9.67
N GLN A 182 -19.25 1.05 8.97
CA GLN A 182 -18.42 -0.14 9.17
C GLN A 182 -17.11 0.04 8.41
N ILE A 183 -16.06 0.44 9.14
CA ILE A 183 -14.80 0.85 8.55
C ILE A 183 -13.65 -0.06 8.97
N HIS A 184 -12.78 -0.37 8.01
CA HIS A 184 -11.50 -1.05 8.18
C HIS A 184 -10.41 -0.19 7.56
N THR A 185 -9.32 0.05 8.29
CA THR A 185 -8.15 0.74 7.76
C THR A 185 -6.93 -0.16 7.87
N LEU A 186 -6.26 -0.41 6.73
CA LEU A 186 -5.30 -1.49 6.56
C LEU A 186 -4.01 -0.99 5.91
N LEU A 187 -2.90 -1.60 6.28
CA LEU A 187 -1.68 -1.60 5.50
C LEU A 187 -1.66 -2.83 4.59
N ALA A 188 -1.31 -2.66 3.33
CA ALA A 188 -1.07 -3.76 2.42
C ALA A 188 0.36 -3.76 1.91
N MET A 189 1.02 -4.89 2.00
CA MET A 189 2.35 -5.12 1.44
C MET A 189 2.23 -6.13 0.30
N PRO A 190 2.61 -5.75 -0.93
CA PRO A 190 2.37 -6.56 -2.12
C PRO A 190 3.03 -7.93 -2.10
N TYR A 191 4.09 -8.11 -1.34
CA TYR A 191 4.81 -9.38 -1.20
C TYR A 191 5.48 -9.50 0.17
N ASN A 192 5.77 -10.73 0.58
CA ASN A 192 6.55 -11.04 1.77
C ASN A 192 8.03 -11.21 1.39
N PRO A 193 8.95 -10.32 1.80
CA PRO A 193 10.37 -10.44 1.45
C PRO A 193 11.11 -11.54 2.22
N TYR A 194 10.42 -12.24 3.12
CA TYR A 194 10.98 -13.31 3.97
C TYR A 194 10.43 -14.69 3.58
N GLU A 195 9.58 -14.77 2.56
CA GLU A 195 8.97 -16.04 2.11
C GLU A 195 10.03 -17.13 1.88
N PRO A 196 9.84 -18.39 2.36
CA PRO A 196 8.58 -18.95 2.88
C PRO A 196 8.27 -18.63 4.35
N GLU A 197 9.15 -17.96 5.07
CA GLU A 197 8.92 -17.60 6.47
C GLU A 197 7.81 -16.54 6.63
N PRO A 198 7.08 -16.52 7.75
CA PRO A 198 6.10 -15.49 8.04
C PRO A 198 6.69 -14.07 7.96
N TYR A 199 5.85 -13.09 7.64
CA TYR A 199 6.26 -11.70 7.65
C TYR A 199 6.55 -11.23 9.09
N GLU A 200 7.82 -11.29 9.47
CA GLU A 200 8.33 -10.90 10.78
C GLU A 200 9.26 -9.70 10.67
N ARG A 201 8.72 -8.51 10.91
CA ARG A 201 9.48 -7.28 10.93
C ARG A 201 9.53 -6.73 12.35
N TRP A 202 10.71 -6.71 12.97
CA TRP A 202 10.89 -6.21 14.35
C TRP A 202 10.44 -4.75 14.53
N THR A 203 10.45 -3.94 13.45
CA THR A 203 10.04 -2.53 13.45
C THR A 203 8.52 -2.33 13.56
N LYS A 204 7.70 -3.34 13.25
CA LYS A 204 6.24 -3.30 13.46
C LYS A 204 5.86 -3.37 14.93
N LYS A 205 6.57 -4.21 15.70
CA LYS A 205 6.39 -4.48 17.15
C LYS A 205 4.94 -4.26 17.61
N SER A 206 4.76 -3.46 18.69
CA SER A 206 3.46 -3.15 19.27
C SER A 206 2.65 -2.09 18.53
N LEU A 207 3.12 -1.59 17.37
CA LEU A 207 2.47 -0.50 16.65
C LEU A 207 1.35 -0.94 15.73
N ILE A 208 1.46 -2.14 15.15
CA ILE A 208 0.53 -2.65 14.13
C ILE A 208 -0.11 -3.95 14.61
N ASP A 209 -1.42 -3.99 14.59
CA ASP A 209 -2.21 -5.21 14.78
C ASP A 209 -2.12 -6.07 13.51
N THR A 210 -1.34 -7.15 13.58
CA THR A 210 -1.06 -8.00 12.42
C THR A 210 -2.26 -8.77 11.92
N ASP A 211 -3.28 -8.94 12.74
CA ASP A 211 -4.47 -9.73 12.41
C ASP A 211 -5.57 -8.87 11.76
N HIS A 212 -5.66 -7.57 12.15
CA HIS A 212 -6.77 -6.71 11.74
C HIS A 212 -6.34 -5.45 10.97
N GLU A 213 -5.04 -5.19 10.85
CA GLU A 213 -4.52 -3.93 10.31
C GLU A 213 -3.42 -4.13 9.27
N LEU A 214 -3.00 -5.39 8.99
CA LEU A 214 -1.93 -5.70 8.04
C LEU A 214 -2.30 -6.88 7.15
N MET A 215 -2.12 -6.71 5.84
CA MET A 215 -2.20 -7.80 4.87
C MET A 215 -0.91 -7.87 4.05
N VAL A 216 -0.34 -9.07 3.88
CA VAL A 216 0.95 -9.24 3.17
C VAL A 216 0.85 -10.31 2.10
N GLY A 217 1.37 -10.00 0.90
CA GLY A 217 1.51 -10.95 -0.20
C GLY A 217 0.20 -11.64 -0.54
N LYS A 218 0.20 -12.96 -0.48
CA LYS A 218 -0.97 -13.80 -0.79
C LYS A 218 -2.24 -13.39 -0.07
N GLN A 219 -2.17 -13.03 1.22
CA GLN A 219 -3.33 -12.61 1.99
C GLN A 219 -4.01 -11.38 1.37
N PHE A 220 -3.23 -10.38 0.97
CA PHE A 220 -3.75 -9.17 0.35
C PHE A 220 -4.38 -9.44 -1.03
N TRP A 221 -3.65 -10.12 -1.90
CA TRP A 221 -4.13 -10.34 -3.27
C TRP A 221 -5.34 -11.27 -3.34
N ASP A 222 -5.35 -12.33 -2.52
CA ASP A 222 -6.50 -13.23 -2.42
C ASP A 222 -7.71 -12.56 -1.75
N PHE A 223 -7.51 -11.60 -0.86
CA PHE A 223 -8.59 -10.77 -0.33
C PHE A 223 -9.30 -9.99 -1.43
N LEU A 224 -8.57 -9.45 -2.41
CA LEU A 224 -9.13 -8.62 -3.47
C LEU A 224 -10.03 -9.39 -4.45
N ALA A 225 -9.64 -10.58 -4.88
CA ALA A 225 -10.34 -11.29 -5.95
C ALA A 225 -10.56 -12.80 -5.72
N GLY A 226 -10.28 -13.28 -4.51
CA GLY A 226 -10.48 -14.68 -4.11
C GLY A 226 -9.19 -15.51 -4.10
N ALA A 227 -9.29 -16.70 -3.52
CA ALA A 227 -8.17 -17.62 -3.39
C ALA A 227 -7.51 -17.94 -4.76
N GLY A 228 -6.18 -18.00 -4.80
CA GLY A 228 -5.39 -18.24 -6.01
C GLY A 228 -5.08 -17.00 -6.84
N THR A 229 -5.54 -15.82 -6.42
CA THR A 229 -5.27 -14.56 -7.11
C THR A 229 -3.78 -14.20 -7.08
N TYR A 230 -3.10 -14.48 -5.98
CA TYR A 230 -1.66 -14.21 -5.84
C TYR A 230 -0.82 -15.00 -6.85
N GLU A 231 -1.05 -16.29 -6.96
CA GLU A 231 -0.34 -17.16 -7.90
C GLU A 231 -0.62 -16.77 -9.36
N LEU A 232 -1.87 -16.45 -9.66
CA LEU A 232 -2.26 -15.96 -10.98
C LEU A 232 -1.58 -14.62 -11.30
N LEU A 233 -1.47 -13.72 -10.34
CA LEU A 233 -0.78 -12.44 -10.50
C LEU A 233 0.71 -12.63 -10.78
N LEU A 234 1.39 -13.52 -10.05
CA LEU A 234 2.79 -13.86 -10.31
C LEU A 234 2.99 -14.40 -11.73
N GLY A 235 2.12 -15.30 -12.20
CA GLY A 235 2.15 -15.80 -13.57
C GLY A 235 1.90 -14.71 -14.62
N ALA A 236 1.02 -13.75 -14.33
CA ALA A 236 0.78 -12.60 -15.22
C ALA A 236 2.03 -11.71 -15.34
N PHE A 237 2.72 -11.44 -14.24
CA PHE A 237 4.00 -10.70 -14.24
C PHE A 237 5.08 -11.43 -15.02
N GLU A 238 5.20 -12.74 -14.84
CA GLU A 238 6.16 -13.57 -15.59
C GLU A 238 5.90 -13.52 -17.09
N THR A 239 4.65 -13.72 -17.51
CA THR A 239 4.24 -13.65 -18.92
C THR A 239 4.60 -12.29 -19.53
N VAL A 240 4.20 -11.20 -18.89
CA VAL A 240 4.52 -9.83 -19.36
C VAL A 240 6.03 -9.60 -19.40
N GLY A 241 6.77 -10.07 -18.40
CA GLY A 241 8.22 -9.95 -18.37
C GLY A 241 8.92 -10.69 -19.52
N ILE A 242 8.40 -11.85 -19.92
CA ILE A 242 8.89 -12.60 -21.10
C ILE A 242 8.56 -11.86 -22.40
N GLU A 243 7.32 -11.41 -22.56
CA GLU A 243 6.85 -10.71 -23.77
C GLU A 243 7.54 -9.36 -23.98
N MET A 244 7.90 -8.68 -22.91
CA MET A 244 8.55 -7.35 -22.96
C MET A 244 10.08 -7.40 -22.88
N ARG A 245 10.69 -8.57 -22.92
CA ARG A 245 12.14 -8.74 -22.72
C ARG A 245 12.95 -7.87 -23.67
N ASP A 246 12.64 -7.91 -24.96
CA ASP A 246 13.36 -7.13 -25.97
C ASP A 246 13.24 -5.62 -25.74
N GLU A 247 12.05 -5.12 -25.32
CA GLU A 247 11.84 -3.70 -24.96
C GLU A 247 12.67 -3.30 -23.72
N ILE A 248 12.75 -4.19 -22.74
CA ILE A 248 13.53 -4.00 -21.51
C ILE A 248 15.02 -3.96 -21.86
N ASP A 249 15.53 -4.93 -22.60
CA ASP A 249 16.95 -5.06 -22.97
C ASP A 249 17.39 -3.88 -23.85
N ALA A 250 16.57 -3.48 -24.83
CA ALA A 250 16.85 -2.29 -25.65
C ALA A 250 16.98 -1.02 -24.79
N ARG A 251 16.10 -0.86 -23.78
CA ARG A 251 16.17 0.30 -22.89
C ARG A 251 17.42 0.31 -22.01
N PHE A 252 17.88 -0.86 -21.56
CA PHE A 252 19.14 -0.96 -20.81
C PHE A 252 20.35 -0.64 -21.68
N ALA A 253 20.39 -1.09 -22.93
CA ALA A 253 21.48 -0.77 -23.85
C ALA A 253 21.63 0.75 -24.12
N GLU A 254 20.54 1.52 -24.02
CA GLU A 254 20.59 3.00 -24.14
C GLU A 254 21.16 3.70 -22.89
N LEU A 255 21.21 3.02 -21.74
CA LEU A 255 21.66 3.59 -20.48
C LEU A 255 23.14 3.34 -20.15
N GLU A 256 23.80 2.44 -20.91
CA GLU A 256 25.23 2.14 -20.84
C GLU A 256 26.06 3.21 -21.55
#